data_60001bad1b234f459e933cd072a7c5e0
#
_entry.id   60001bad1b234f459e933cd072a7c5e0
#
_cell.length_a   1.000
_cell.length_b   1.000
_cell.length_c   1.000
_cell.angle_alpha   90.00
_cell.angle_beta   90.00
_cell.angle_gamma   90.00
#
_symmetry.space_group_name_H-M   'P 1'
#
loop_
_entity.id
_entity.type
_entity.pdbx_description
1 polymer ?
#
loop_
_entity_poly.entity_id
_entity_poly.type
_entity_poly.pdbx_seq_one_letter_code
_entity_poly.pdbx_strand_id
1 'polypeptide(L)'
;MPKVTQEYIDNKKKFIADAAYQVCLRKPVEMVTMMDVIEETGLSQGGIYRFYKDLDDILSDVIAGMRMNYSIINDMEKIFSAKEELSFEEGVLKICDILADVMEKHLMDIQKINFDLNVLAINEPERAEKIIGGIKGQSSLGYLSTVALPNLFKESKKRKYKLRDKPENIANFISASYTGIEMNCILTACYKAPMGALCKPKPLFNTLAKSIIYLCGGEE
;
A
#
# COMPACT_ATOMS: atom_id res chain seq x y z
N MET A 1 12.69 -41.36 -5.63
CA MET A 1 11.95 -40.40 -4.79
C MET A 1 10.92 -39.70 -5.64
N PRO A 2 9.66 -39.60 -5.25
CA PRO A 2 8.68 -38.85 -6.04
C PRO A 2 9.15 -37.40 -6.15
N LYS A 3 9.13 -36.85 -7.36
CA LYS A 3 9.47 -35.44 -7.62
C LYS A 3 8.43 -34.58 -6.92
N VAL A 4 8.85 -33.71 -6.01
CA VAL A 4 7.97 -32.72 -5.37
C VAL A 4 7.39 -31.85 -6.49
N THR A 5 6.05 -31.75 -6.55
CA THR A 5 5.38 -30.96 -7.58
C THR A 5 5.55 -29.45 -7.30
N GLN A 6 5.52 -28.63 -8.35
CA GLN A 6 5.59 -27.16 -8.19
C GLN A 6 4.43 -26.66 -7.33
N GLU A 7 3.23 -27.19 -7.53
CA GLU A 7 2.04 -26.89 -6.73
C GLU A 7 2.27 -27.12 -5.21
N TYR A 8 2.92 -28.22 -4.86
CA TYR A 8 3.27 -28.48 -3.45
C TYR A 8 4.23 -27.40 -2.90
N ILE A 9 5.23 -27.00 -3.70
CA ILE A 9 6.18 -25.96 -3.30
C ILE A 9 5.43 -24.64 -3.09
N ASP A 10 4.59 -24.24 -4.04
CA ASP A 10 3.84 -22.99 -4.00
C ASP A 10 2.86 -22.95 -2.82
N ASN A 11 2.14 -24.05 -2.57
CA ASN A 11 1.26 -24.18 -1.42
C ASN A 11 2.02 -24.11 -0.08
N LYS A 12 3.21 -24.70 0.01
CA LYS A 12 4.05 -24.62 1.22
C LYS A 12 4.63 -23.22 1.42
N LYS A 13 5.08 -22.57 0.35
CA LYS A 13 5.52 -21.18 0.42
C LYS A 13 4.40 -20.25 0.87
N LYS A 14 3.22 -20.40 0.28
CA LYS A 14 2.03 -19.63 0.68
C LYS A 14 1.71 -19.83 2.16
N PHE A 15 1.69 -21.07 2.65
CA PHE A 15 1.44 -21.38 4.06
C PHE A 15 2.44 -20.69 5.00
N ILE A 16 3.74 -20.71 4.66
CA ILE A 16 4.79 -20.06 5.45
C ILE A 16 4.64 -18.53 5.40
N ALA A 17 4.36 -17.96 4.23
CA ALA A 17 4.15 -16.52 4.07
C ALA A 17 2.89 -16.05 4.82
N ASP A 18 1.78 -16.80 4.77
CA ASP A 18 0.56 -16.50 5.52
C ASP A 18 0.82 -16.50 7.04
N ALA A 19 1.61 -17.44 7.54
CA ALA A 19 2.02 -17.47 8.96
C ALA A 19 2.90 -16.26 9.32
N ALA A 20 3.90 -15.93 8.48
CA ALA A 20 4.73 -14.75 8.69
C ALA A 20 3.89 -13.44 8.66
N TYR A 21 2.88 -13.36 7.79
CA TYR A 21 1.93 -12.25 7.80
C TYR A 21 1.21 -12.12 9.15
N GLN A 22 0.75 -13.23 9.76
CA GLN A 22 0.14 -13.20 11.08
C GLN A 22 1.11 -12.71 12.16
N VAL A 23 2.40 -13.02 12.04
CA VAL A 23 3.43 -12.45 12.93
C VAL A 23 3.57 -10.94 12.72
N CYS A 24 3.62 -10.47 11.48
CA CYS A 24 3.70 -9.04 11.14
C CYS A 24 2.50 -8.22 11.66
N LEU A 25 1.34 -8.82 11.84
CA LEU A 25 0.20 -8.14 12.46
C LEU A 25 0.43 -7.82 13.95
N ARG A 26 1.24 -8.62 14.63
CA ARG A 26 1.48 -8.55 16.09
C ARG A 26 2.83 -7.92 16.45
N LYS A 27 3.79 -7.94 15.53
CA LYS A 27 5.15 -7.41 15.70
C LYS A 27 5.48 -6.39 14.61
N PRO A 28 6.31 -5.37 14.89
CA PRO A 28 6.94 -4.56 13.85
C PRO A 28 7.74 -5.45 12.88
N VAL A 29 7.69 -5.16 11.60
CA VAL A 29 8.37 -5.97 10.56
C VAL A 29 9.87 -6.14 10.84
N GLU A 30 10.53 -5.08 11.32
CA GLU A 30 11.96 -5.11 11.67
C GLU A 30 12.29 -6.06 12.84
N MET A 31 11.32 -6.35 13.72
CA MET A 31 11.47 -7.22 14.89
C MET A 31 11.03 -8.67 14.64
N VAL A 32 10.52 -8.98 13.47
CA VAL A 32 10.16 -10.37 13.11
C VAL A 32 11.43 -11.18 12.96
N THR A 33 11.40 -12.40 13.50
CA THR A 33 12.52 -13.36 13.45
C THR A 33 12.10 -14.66 12.76
N MET A 34 13.08 -15.43 12.29
CA MET A 34 12.81 -16.78 11.78
C MET A 34 12.16 -17.68 12.83
N MET A 35 12.52 -17.50 14.11
CA MET A 35 11.92 -18.28 15.21
C MET A 35 10.42 -17.99 15.34
N ASP A 36 9.99 -16.74 15.22
CA ASP A 36 8.57 -16.39 15.24
C ASP A 36 7.79 -17.13 14.14
N VAL A 37 8.38 -17.22 12.93
CA VAL A 37 7.74 -17.93 11.82
C VAL A 37 7.72 -19.44 12.06
N ILE A 38 8.78 -20.01 12.63
CA ILE A 38 8.84 -21.42 13.04
C ILE A 38 7.72 -21.73 14.05
N GLU A 39 7.58 -20.91 15.07
CA GLU A 39 6.55 -21.07 16.11
C GLU A 39 5.15 -20.95 15.51
N GLU A 40 4.91 -19.96 14.64
CA GLU A 40 3.59 -19.75 14.03
C GLU A 40 3.20 -20.87 13.05
N THR A 41 4.17 -21.41 12.31
CA THR A 41 3.92 -22.51 11.36
C THR A 41 3.84 -23.89 12.01
N GLY A 42 4.48 -24.07 13.17
CA GLY A 42 4.72 -25.38 13.78
C GLY A 42 5.67 -26.27 12.97
N LEU A 43 6.35 -25.73 11.95
CA LEU A 43 7.35 -26.46 11.16
C LEU A 43 8.71 -26.47 11.87
N SER A 44 9.52 -27.49 11.59
CA SER A 44 10.93 -27.43 12.00
C SER A 44 11.71 -26.38 11.19
N GLN A 45 12.80 -25.88 11.74
CA GLN A 45 13.70 -24.95 11.07
C GLN A 45 14.13 -25.48 9.67
N GLY A 46 14.56 -26.75 9.58
CA GLY A 46 14.90 -27.39 8.31
C GLY A 46 13.71 -27.52 7.35
N GLY A 47 12.49 -27.59 7.90
CA GLY A 47 11.25 -27.58 7.13
C GLY A 47 11.03 -26.27 6.37
N ILE A 48 11.33 -25.13 6.99
CA ILE A 48 11.23 -23.81 6.38
C ILE A 48 12.37 -23.56 5.41
N TYR A 49 13.63 -23.86 5.78
CA TYR A 49 14.82 -23.64 4.94
C TYR A 49 14.83 -24.47 3.64
N ARG A 50 13.94 -25.43 3.49
CA ARG A 50 13.71 -26.12 2.21
C ARG A 50 13.04 -25.23 1.15
N PHE A 51 12.30 -24.19 1.58
CA PHE A 51 11.50 -23.34 0.71
C PHE A 51 12.01 -21.91 0.63
N TYR A 52 12.67 -21.41 1.69
CA TYR A 52 13.17 -20.05 1.81
C TYR A 52 14.61 -20.04 2.30
N LYS A 53 15.42 -19.19 1.69
CA LYS A 53 16.83 -19.05 2.04
C LYS A 53 17.00 -18.32 3.38
N ASP A 54 16.23 -17.29 3.59
CA ASP A 54 16.26 -16.45 4.79
C ASP A 54 14.88 -15.82 5.09
N LEU A 55 14.80 -15.05 6.16
CA LEU A 55 13.57 -14.36 6.57
C LEU A 55 13.14 -13.29 5.56
N ASP A 56 14.07 -12.59 4.95
CA ASP A 56 13.76 -11.50 4.02
C ASP A 56 13.07 -12.02 2.75
N ASP A 57 13.44 -13.25 2.30
CA ASP A 57 12.72 -13.93 1.22
C ASP A 57 11.25 -14.25 1.61
N ILE A 58 11.02 -14.62 2.88
CA ILE A 58 9.65 -14.83 3.39
C ILE A 58 8.88 -13.51 3.43
N LEU A 59 9.49 -12.45 3.96
CA LEU A 59 8.89 -11.12 4.02
C LEU A 59 8.58 -10.58 2.62
N SER A 60 9.43 -10.85 1.61
CA SER A 60 9.16 -10.51 0.21
C SER A 60 7.88 -11.19 -0.30
N ASP A 61 7.68 -12.47 -0.01
CA ASP A 61 6.47 -13.20 -0.41
C ASP A 61 5.24 -12.69 0.37
N VAL A 62 5.37 -12.29 1.64
CA VAL A 62 4.30 -11.62 2.43
C VAL A 62 3.86 -10.34 1.72
N ILE A 63 4.80 -9.46 1.37
CA ILE A 63 4.49 -8.18 0.73
C ILE A 63 3.92 -8.39 -0.68
N ALA A 64 4.44 -9.36 -1.44
CA ALA A 64 3.89 -9.73 -2.75
C ALA A 64 2.43 -10.18 -2.63
N GLY A 65 2.12 -11.03 -1.65
CA GLY A 65 0.75 -11.48 -1.36
C GLY A 65 -0.18 -10.34 -0.99
N MET A 66 0.28 -9.40 -0.15
CA MET A 66 -0.48 -8.20 0.20
C MET A 66 -0.80 -7.37 -1.05
N ARG A 67 0.19 -7.11 -1.92
CA ARG A 67 -0.01 -6.35 -3.16
C ARG A 67 -1.00 -7.02 -4.12
N MET A 68 -1.02 -8.33 -4.20
CA MET A 68 -1.96 -9.07 -5.06
C MET A 68 -3.39 -9.06 -4.50
N ASN A 69 -3.55 -9.31 -3.21
CA ASN A 69 -4.85 -9.49 -2.59
C ASN A 69 -5.60 -8.17 -2.35
N TYR A 70 -4.87 -7.06 -2.21
CA TYR A 70 -5.42 -5.77 -1.81
C TYR A 70 -5.11 -4.65 -2.81
N SER A 71 -4.88 -5.03 -4.08
CA SER A 71 -4.59 -4.07 -5.14
C SER A 71 -5.85 -3.27 -5.51
N ILE A 72 -5.77 -1.96 -5.36
CA ILE A 72 -6.77 -1.00 -5.85
C ILE A 72 -6.55 -0.61 -7.32
N ILE A 73 -5.50 -1.15 -7.94
CA ILE A 73 -5.08 -0.78 -9.30
C ILE A 73 -6.22 -1.02 -10.30
N ASN A 74 -6.85 -2.19 -10.23
CA ASN A 74 -7.95 -2.54 -11.14
C ASN A 74 -9.15 -1.59 -11.00
N ASP A 75 -9.46 -1.11 -9.79
CA ASP A 75 -10.57 -0.19 -9.57
C ASP A 75 -10.22 1.22 -10.05
N MET A 76 -8.98 1.67 -9.86
CA MET A 76 -8.49 2.90 -10.46
C MET A 76 -8.46 2.84 -11.98
N GLU A 77 -8.05 1.72 -12.59
CA GLU A 77 -8.05 1.54 -14.03
C GLU A 77 -9.46 1.61 -14.61
N LYS A 78 -10.47 1.07 -13.94
CA LYS A 78 -11.88 1.23 -14.34
C LYS A 78 -12.30 2.70 -14.37
N ILE A 79 -11.92 3.49 -13.35
CA ILE A 79 -12.21 4.91 -13.31
C ILE A 79 -11.52 5.64 -14.46
N PHE A 80 -10.24 5.33 -14.72
CA PHE A 80 -9.53 5.95 -15.84
C PHE A 80 -10.04 5.49 -17.21
N SER A 81 -10.64 4.32 -17.33
CA SER A 81 -11.25 3.81 -18.56
C SER A 81 -12.64 4.39 -18.81
N ALA A 82 -13.38 4.75 -17.75
CA ALA A 82 -14.71 5.38 -17.84
C ALA A 82 -14.69 6.89 -18.14
N LYS A 83 -13.62 7.38 -18.78
CA LYS A 83 -13.33 8.82 -19.00
C LYS A 83 -14.39 9.62 -19.73
N GLU A 84 -15.20 8.98 -20.55
CA GLU A 84 -16.27 9.63 -21.32
C GLU A 84 -17.55 9.81 -20.48
N GLU A 85 -17.67 9.08 -19.38
CA GLU A 85 -18.85 9.09 -18.50
C GLU A 85 -18.66 9.92 -17.23
N LEU A 86 -17.39 10.21 -16.84
CA LEU A 86 -17.07 10.91 -15.60
C LEU A 86 -16.44 12.28 -15.85
N SER A 87 -16.84 13.27 -15.06
CA SER A 87 -16.11 14.52 -14.96
C SER A 87 -14.73 14.30 -14.32
N PHE A 88 -13.82 15.27 -14.46
CA PHE A 88 -12.51 15.23 -13.79
C PHE A 88 -12.69 15.17 -12.27
N GLU A 89 -13.58 15.98 -11.75
CA GLU A 89 -13.91 16.12 -10.33
C GLU A 89 -14.46 14.80 -9.76
N GLU A 90 -15.44 14.19 -10.45
CA GLU A 90 -15.99 12.90 -10.08
C GLU A 90 -14.95 11.79 -10.08
N GLY A 91 -14.02 11.80 -11.05
CA GLY A 91 -12.91 10.84 -11.11
C GLY A 91 -11.98 10.97 -9.90
N VAL A 92 -11.60 12.20 -9.54
CA VAL A 92 -10.75 12.47 -8.37
C VAL A 92 -11.45 12.07 -7.08
N LEU A 93 -12.73 12.43 -6.91
CA LEU A 93 -13.52 12.08 -5.74
C LEU A 93 -13.64 10.56 -5.59
N LYS A 94 -13.92 9.82 -6.66
CA LYS A 94 -14.02 8.37 -6.63
C LYS A 94 -12.70 7.69 -6.26
N ILE A 95 -11.57 8.17 -6.80
CA ILE A 95 -10.25 7.63 -6.46
C ILE A 95 -9.96 7.85 -4.96
N CYS A 96 -10.21 9.05 -4.46
CA CYS A 96 -10.00 9.36 -3.05
C CYS A 96 -10.95 8.57 -2.13
N ASP A 97 -12.18 8.28 -2.56
CA ASP A 97 -13.12 7.46 -1.81
C ASP A 97 -12.66 5.99 -1.72
N ILE A 98 -12.17 5.42 -2.83
CA ILE A 98 -11.55 4.08 -2.84
C ILE A 98 -10.35 4.02 -1.89
N LEU A 99 -9.48 5.02 -1.93
CA LEU A 99 -8.32 5.09 -1.03
C LEU A 99 -8.74 5.18 0.44
N ALA A 100 -9.78 5.96 0.72
CA ALA A 100 -10.35 6.09 2.06
C ALA A 100 -10.94 4.76 2.56
N ASP A 101 -11.73 4.08 1.73
CA ASP A 101 -12.35 2.80 2.07
C ASP A 101 -11.30 1.71 2.37
N VAL A 102 -10.25 1.62 1.52
CA VAL A 102 -9.15 0.66 1.74
C VAL A 102 -8.39 1.01 3.01
N MET A 103 -8.11 2.29 3.25
CA MET A 103 -7.43 2.71 4.48
C MET A 103 -8.28 2.44 5.72
N GLU A 104 -9.56 2.72 5.70
CA GLU A 104 -10.45 2.46 6.84
C GLU A 104 -10.56 0.96 7.15
N LYS A 105 -10.69 0.14 6.11
CA LYS A 105 -10.86 -1.30 6.23
C LYS A 105 -9.58 -2.04 6.65
N HIS A 106 -8.42 -1.55 6.19
CA HIS A 106 -7.13 -2.22 6.34
C HIS A 106 -6.09 -1.42 7.12
N LEU A 107 -6.56 -0.55 8.03
CA LEU A 107 -5.69 0.37 8.75
C LEU A 107 -4.67 -0.34 9.63
N MET A 108 -5.10 -1.34 10.41
CA MET A 108 -4.29 -2.02 11.40
C MET A 108 -3.71 -3.36 10.92
N ASP A 109 -3.84 -3.63 9.63
CA ASP A 109 -3.21 -4.76 8.97
C ASP A 109 -2.24 -4.29 7.88
N ILE A 110 -2.73 -4.02 6.69
CA ILE A 110 -1.89 -3.67 5.53
C ILE A 110 -1.20 -2.32 5.70
N GLN A 111 -1.94 -1.29 6.15
CA GLN A 111 -1.36 0.05 6.28
C GLN A 111 -0.31 0.09 7.40
N LYS A 112 -0.57 -0.62 8.51
CA LYS A 112 0.42 -0.77 9.58
C LYS A 112 1.69 -1.46 9.07
N ILE A 113 1.58 -2.55 8.31
CA ILE A 113 2.75 -3.26 7.76
C ILE A 113 3.49 -2.38 6.75
N ASN A 114 2.78 -1.62 5.90
CA ASN A 114 3.40 -0.66 4.99
C ASN A 114 4.17 0.42 5.77
N PHE A 115 3.61 0.91 6.86
CA PHE A 115 4.30 1.88 7.74
C PHE A 115 5.54 1.27 8.38
N ASP A 116 5.48 0.06 8.90
CA ASP A 116 6.64 -0.67 9.45
C ASP A 116 7.75 -0.82 8.39
N LEU A 117 7.40 -1.08 7.11
CA LEU A 117 8.36 -1.14 6.01
C LEU A 117 9.02 0.21 5.72
N ASN A 118 8.30 1.32 5.88
CA ASN A 118 8.88 2.65 5.76
C ASN A 118 9.88 2.91 6.91
N VAL A 119 9.56 2.48 8.13
CA VAL A 119 10.46 2.55 9.28
C VAL A 119 11.71 1.69 9.04
N LEU A 120 11.53 0.46 8.54
CA LEU A 120 12.64 -0.41 8.14
C LEU A 120 13.52 0.26 7.08
N ALA A 121 12.93 0.90 6.07
CA ALA A 121 13.68 1.59 5.01
C ALA A 121 14.49 2.79 5.52
N ILE A 122 14.03 3.45 6.59
CA ILE A 122 14.77 4.53 7.25
C ILE A 122 15.97 3.99 8.04
N ASN A 123 15.79 2.86 8.73
CA ASN A 123 16.79 2.30 9.65
C ASN A 123 17.77 1.34 8.94
N GLU A 124 17.27 0.52 8.02
CA GLU A 124 18.00 -0.53 7.31
C GLU A 124 17.68 -0.49 5.79
N PRO A 125 18.11 0.56 5.05
CA PRO A 125 17.70 0.78 3.66
C PRO A 125 18.07 -0.37 2.72
N GLU A 126 19.24 -0.97 2.88
CA GLU A 126 19.69 -2.11 2.05
C GLU A 126 18.82 -3.35 2.27
N ARG A 127 18.41 -3.61 3.51
CA ARG A 127 17.50 -4.71 3.84
C ARG A 127 16.10 -4.47 3.29
N ALA A 128 15.59 -3.25 3.42
CA ALA A 128 14.30 -2.88 2.84
C ALA A 128 14.32 -3.03 1.32
N GLU A 129 15.38 -2.59 0.65
CA GLU A 129 15.55 -2.78 -0.80
C GLU A 129 15.59 -4.27 -1.18
N LYS A 130 16.28 -5.12 -0.42
CA LYS A 130 16.30 -6.57 -0.63
C LYS A 130 14.89 -7.16 -0.54
N ILE A 131 14.11 -6.79 0.45
CA ILE A 131 12.73 -7.28 0.66
C ILE A 131 11.80 -6.80 -0.46
N ILE A 132 11.87 -5.52 -0.83
CA ILE A 132 10.91 -4.89 -1.74
C ILE A 132 11.34 -5.00 -3.21
N GLY A 133 12.64 -4.94 -3.49
CA GLY A 133 13.18 -4.84 -4.84
C GLY A 133 12.97 -6.07 -5.73
N GLY A 134 12.80 -7.27 -5.13
CA GLY A 134 12.50 -8.51 -5.84
C GLY A 134 11.02 -8.72 -6.16
N ILE A 135 10.11 -7.90 -5.62
CA ILE A 135 8.68 -8.10 -5.74
C ILE A 135 8.20 -7.72 -7.13
N LYS A 136 7.61 -8.67 -7.84
CA LYS A 136 6.93 -8.43 -9.11
C LYS A 136 5.61 -7.69 -8.84
N GLY A 137 5.37 -6.66 -9.62
CA GLY A 137 4.16 -5.84 -9.51
C GLY A 137 4.40 -4.51 -8.81
N GLN A 138 3.52 -3.57 -9.08
CA GLN A 138 3.59 -2.21 -8.59
C GLN A 138 2.82 -2.07 -7.28
N SER A 139 3.38 -1.36 -6.30
CA SER A 139 2.61 -0.97 -5.12
C SER A 139 1.52 0.04 -5.48
N SER A 140 0.47 0.16 -4.67
CA SER A 140 -0.57 1.17 -4.88
C SER A 140 0.01 2.59 -4.91
N LEU A 141 0.97 2.90 -4.04
CA LEU A 141 1.67 4.19 -4.05
C LEU A 141 2.53 4.36 -5.31
N GLY A 142 3.22 3.30 -5.75
CA GLY A 142 3.96 3.30 -7.02
C GLY A 142 3.04 3.55 -8.21
N TYR A 143 1.86 2.90 -8.25
CA TYR A 143 0.86 3.14 -9.29
C TYR A 143 0.31 4.57 -9.24
N LEU A 144 0.02 5.09 -8.06
CA LEU A 144 -0.40 6.49 -7.89
C LEU A 144 0.61 7.45 -8.49
N SER A 145 1.90 7.29 -8.18
CA SER A 145 2.95 8.22 -8.62
C SER A 145 3.30 8.09 -10.11
N THR A 146 3.32 6.87 -10.67
CA THR A 146 3.80 6.64 -12.06
C THR A 146 2.70 6.56 -13.09
N VAL A 147 1.45 6.30 -12.70
CA VAL A 147 0.31 6.14 -13.61
C VAL A 147 -0.82 7.12 -13.29
N ALA A 148 -1.30 7.13 -12.05
CA ALA A 148 -2.48 7.92 -11.69
C ALA A 148 -2.23 9.42 -11.80
N LEU A 149 -1.14 9.93 -11.21
CA LEU A 149 -0.80 11.36 -11.27
C LEU A 149 -0.52 11.87 -12.69
N PRO A 150 0.28 11.19 -13.54
CA PRO A 150 0.43 11.58 -14.93
C PRO A 150 -0.90 11.60 -15.71
N ASN A 151 -1.79 10.64 -15.47
CA ASN A 151 -3.12 10.63 -16.07
C ASN A 151 -3.98 11.79 -15.57
N LEU A 152 -3.93 12.11 -14.27
CA LEU A 152 -4.61 13.25 -13.68
C LEU A 152 -4.23 14.56 -14.41
N PHE A 153 -2.93 14.83 -14.55
CA PHE A 153 -2.46 16.04 -15.26
C PHE A 153 -2.82 16.05 -16.73
N LYS A 154 -2.82 14.89 -17.39
CA LYS A 154 -3.25 14.76 -18.78
C LYS A 154 -4.73 15.08 -18.94
N GLU A 155 -5.58 14.60 -18.05
CA GLU A 155 -7.03 14.88 -18.07
C GLU A 155 -7.34 16.35 -17.77
N SER A 156 -6.68 16.95 -16.78
CA SER A 156 -6.76 18.38 -16.47
C SER A 156 -6.41 19.22 -17.74
N LYS A 157 -5.31 18.88 -18.42
CA LYS A 157 -4.88 19.56 -19.65
C LYS A 157 -5.90 19.42 -20.80
N LYS A 158 -6.50 18.25 -21.00
CA LYS A 158 -7.53 18.03 -22.03
C LYS A 158 -8.76 18.90 -21.80
N ARG A 159 -9.12 19.15 -20.56
CA ARG A 159 -10.24 20.02 -20.15
C ARG A 159 -9.88 21.50 -20.19
N LYS A 160 -8.63 21.82 -20.59
CA LYS A 160 -8.07 23.19 -20.63
C LYS A 160 -7.99 23.83 -19.24
N TYR A 161 -7.95 23.05 -18.19
CA TYR A 161 -7.73 23.54 -16.84
C TYR A 161 -6.30 24.07 -16.72
N LYS A 162 -6.14 25.17 -16.00
CA LYS A 162 -4.84 25.76 -15.72
C LYS A 162 -4.40 25.33 -14.33
N LEU A 163 -3.34 24.55 -14.25
CA LEU A 163 -2.75 24.16 -12.95
C LEU A 163 -2.42 25.42 -12.14
N ARG A 164 -2.73 25.37 -10.85
CA ARG A 164 -2.47 26.50 -9.91
C ARG A 164 -1.08 26.46 -9.29
N ASP A 165 -0.33 25.35 -9.53
CA ASP A 165 1.08 25.21 -9.17
C ASP A 165 1.77 24.31 -10.18
N LYS A 166 3.11 24.11 -10.02
CA LYS A 166 3.89 23.20 -10.85
C LYS A 166 3.45 21.74 -10.63
N PRO A 167 3.41 20.91 -11.69
CA PRO A 167 3.03 19.50 -11.55
C PRO A 167 3.81 18.76 -10.47
N GLU A 168 5.09 19.03 -10.33
CA GLU A 168 5.96 18.42 -9.33
C GLU A 168 5.54 18.77 -7.91
N ASN A 169 5.16 20.03 -7.67
CA ASN A 169 4.70 20.51 -6.37
C ASN A 169 3.35 19.87 -6.01
N ILE A 170 2.43 19.79 -6.97
CA ILE A 170 1.13 19.15 -6.79
C ILE A 170 1.32 17.65 -6.48
N ALA A 171 2.19 16.95 -7.22
CA ALA A 171 2.49 15.54 -7.00
C ALA A 171 3.09 15.31 -5.59
N ASN A 172 4.05 16.14 -5.19
CA ASN A 172 4.66 16.08 -3.87
C ASN A 172 3.65 16.35 -2.75
N PHE A 173 2.77 17.33 -2.93
CA PHE A 173 1.69 17.63 -1.99
C PHE A 173 0.73 16.43 -1.82
N ILE A 174 0.32 15.80 -2.93
CA ILE A 174 -0.56 14.64 -2.91
C ILE A 174 0.11 13.46 -2.17
N SER A 175 1.38 13.19 -2.49
CA SER A 175 2.14 12.11 -1.86
C SER A 175 2.32 12.34 -0.35
N ALA A 176 2.73 13.56 0.04
CA ALA A 176 2.91 13.93 1.44
C ALA A 176 1.59 13.89 2.21
N SER A 177 0.49 14.33 1.60
CA SER A 177 -0.83 14.30 2.21
C SER A 177 -1.32 12.86 2.42
N TYR A 178 -1.13 11.97 1.44
CA TYR A 178 -1.47 10.55 1.57
C TYR A 178 -0.72 9.92 2.76
N THR A 179 0.60 10.06 2.80
CA THR A 179 1.43 9.52 3.88
C THR A 179 1.06 10.14 5.25
N GLY A 180 0.77 11.44 5.27
CA GLY A 180 0.32 12.12 6.48
C GLY A 180 -1.04 11.61 6.98
N ILE A 181 -1.98 11.34 6.09
CA ILE A 181 -3.28 10.75 6.43
C ILE A 181 -3.08 9.34 7.00
N GLU A 182 -2.31 8.49 6.31
CA GLU A 182 -2.00 7.13 6.74
C GLU A 182 -1.40 7.11 8.14
N MET A 183 -0.34 7.86 8.36
CA MET A 183 0.36 7.96 9.64
C MET A 183 -0.56 8.45 10.76
N ASN A 184 -1.32 9.53 10.52
CA ASN A 184 -2.21 10.07 11.54
C ASN A 184 -3.35 9.10 11.90
N CYS A 185 -3.92 8.40 10.93
CA CYS A 185 -4.96 7.40 11.18
C CYS A 185 -4.41 6.23 11.99
N ILE A 186 -3.21 5.70 11.66
CA ILE A 186 -2.57 4.61 12.41
C ILE A 186 -2.27 5.05 13.85
N LEU A 187 -1.61 6.19 14.03
CA LEU A 187 -1.26 6.70 15.37
C LEU A 187 -2.50 6.92 16.23
N THR A 188 -3.55 7.47 15.63
CA THR A 188 -4.83 7.68 16.31
C THR A 188 -5.46 6.38 16.78
N ALA A 189 -5.44 5.34 15.94
CA ALA A 189 -5.93 4.02 16.31
C ALA A 189 -5.11 3.39 17.44
N CYS A 190 -3.78 3.58 17.40
CA CYS A 190 -2.86 3.05 18.41
C CYS A 190 -3.01 3.73 19.78
N TYR A 191 -3.11 5.05 19.80
CA TYR A 191 -3.12 5.81 21.05
C TYR A 191 -4.47 5.83 21.75
N LYS A 192 -5.55 5.36 21.11
CA LYS A 192 -6.92 5.40 21.67
C LYS A 192 -7.30 6.79 22.21
N ALA A 193 -6.71 7.84 21.66
CA ALA A 193 -6.81 9.20 22.16
C ALA A 193 -8.13 9.86 21.70
N PRO A 194 -8.59 10.92 22.41
CA PRO A 194 -9.72 11.75 21.94
C PRO A 194 -9.49 12.34 20.54
N MET A 195 -8.23 12.51 20.11
CA MET A 195 -7.86 12.87 18.74
C MET A 195 -8.32 11.83 17.70
N GLY A 196 -8.59 10.58 18.09
CA GLY A 196 -9.12 9.55 17.23
C GLY A 196 -10.44 9.86 16.54
N ALA A 197 -11.22 10.76 17.11
CA ALA A 197 -12.44 11.24 16.46
C ALA A 197 -12.16 12.16 15.26
N LEU A 198 -10.97 12.76 15.18
CA LEU A 198 -10.60 13.77 14.18
C LEU A 198 -9.89 13.18 12.96
N CYS A 199 -9.17 12.07 13.12
CA CYS A 199 -8.39 11.46 12.06
C CYS A 199 -9.09 10.24 11.46
N LYS A 200 -10.21 10.48 10.77
CA LYS A 200 -10.90 9.44 9.99
C LYS A 200 -10.48 9.52 8.53
N PRO A 201 -10.24 8.38 7.85
CA PRO A 201 -9.81 8.37 6.45
C PRO A 201 -10.76 9.14 5.53
N LYS A 202 -12.06 8.86 5.55
CA LYS A 202 -13.02 9.47 4.63
C LYS A 202 -13.05 11.01 4.62
N PRO A 203 -13.19 11.72 5.76
CA PRO A 203 -13.14 13.18 5.75
C PRO A 203 -11.79 13.73 5.23
N LEU A 204 -10.69 13.10 5.58
CA LEU A 204 -9.35 13.54 5.16
C LEU A 204 -9.13 13.35 3.66
N PHE A 205 -9.52 12.19 3.11
CA PHE A 205 -9.44 11.95 1.67
C PHE A 205 -10.42 12.82 0.87
N ASN A 206 -11.59 13.15 1.41
CA ASN A 206 -12.50 14.11 0.77
C ASN A 206 -11.88 15.51 0.71
N THR A 207 -11.23 15.96 1.77
CA THR A 207 -10.50 17.24 1.79
C THR A 207 -9.33 17.20 0.81
N LEU A 208 -8.59 16.08 0.75
CA LEU A 208 -7.52 15.90 -0.23
C LEU A 208 -8.05 15.95 -1.66
N ALA A 209 -9.19 15.30 -1.95
CA ALA A 209 -9.81 15.33 -3.28
C ALA A 209 -10.14 16.77 -3.72
N LYS A 210 -10.78 17.56 -2.86
CA LYS A 210 -11.07 18.98 -3.13
C LYS A 210 -9.80 19.79 -3.38
N SER A 211 -8.75 19.55 -2.58
CA SER A 211 -7.45 20.20 -2.76
C SER A 211 -6.81 19.84 -4.12
N ILE A 212 -6.89 18.57 -4.54
CA ILE A 212 -6.40 18.10 -5.84
C ILE A 212 -7.18 18.79 -6.97
N ILE A 213 -8.51 18.78 -6.90
CA ILE A 213 -9.39 19.43 -7.89
C ILE A 213 -9.00 20.90 -8.04
N TYR A 214 -8.91 21.62 -6.93
CA TYR A 214 -8.51 23.02 -6.91
C TYR A 214 -7.13 23.23 -7.53
N LEU A 215 -6.11 22.50 -7.08
CA LEU A 215 -4.74 22.65 -7.59
C LEU A 215 -4.60 22.31 -9.07
N CYS A 216 -5.42 21.38 -9.56
CA CYS A 216 -5.47 21.02 -10.99
C CYS A 216 -6.32 21.96 -11.84
N GLY A 217 -6.91 23.01 -11.28
CA GLY A 217 -7.63 24.05 -11.99
C GLY A 217 -9.13 23.78 -12.17
N GLY A 218 -9.66 22.73 -11.53
CA GLY A 218 -11.09 22.48 -11.43
C GLY A 218 -11.80 23.46 -10.48
N GLU A 219 -13.11 23.46 -10.50
CA GLU A 219 -13.98 24.22 -9.62
C GLU A 219 -14.65 23.27 -8.61
N GLU A 220 -14.97 23.74 -7.40
CA GLU A 220 -15.65 22.97 -6.37
C GLU A 220 -17.11 22.67 -6.75
#